data_d066f58d304d361e663c7894ddcde710
#
_entry.id   d066f58d304d361e663c7894ddcde710
#
_cell.length_a   1.000
_cell.length_b   1.000
_cell.length_c   1.000
_cell.angle_alpha   90.00
_cell.angle_beta   90.00
_cell.angle_gamma   90.00
#
_symmetry.space_group_name_H-M   'P 1'
#
loop_
_entity.id
_entity.type
_entity.pdbx_description
1 polymer ?
#
loop_
_entity_poly.entity_id
_entity_poly.type
_entity_poly.pdbx_seq_one_letter_code
_entity_poly.pdbx_strand_id
1 'polypeptide(L)'
;MAKKFFDFSAFLTYIKCMKYVKMVLRVLLGIFMTYAGISHLTIARQEFLAQVPSWFPQNPGFLDFVVLASGVVEILLGLSMIFLYKHKGTVGVLLALFYVAIFPGNISQYVNGINAFGLDTDQARFIRLFFQPVLIAWALWSTDSVQKLKEWRKSPKKAESP
;
A
#
# COMPACT_ATOMS: atom_id res chain seq x y z
N MET A 1 -34.51 15.34 31.68
CA MET A 1 -33.75 15.06 30.42
C MET A 1 -32.49 15.91 30.41
N ALA A 2 -31.32 15.32 30.70
CA ALA A 2 -30.03 16.04 30.67
C ALA A 2 -29.58 16.17 29.22
N LYS A 3 -29.58 17.40 28.68
CA LYS A 3 -28.91 17.71 27.41
C LYS A 3 -27.40 17.43 27.61
N LYS A 4 -26.86 16.38 26.99
CA LYS A 4 -25.40 16.21 26.89
C LYS A 4 -24.86 17.47 26.18
N PHE A 5 -24.23 18.35 26.93
CA PHE A 5 -23.46 19.45 26.37
C PHE A 5 -22.34 18.83 25.54
N PHE A 6 -22.34 19.12 24.23
CA PHE A 6 -21.28 18.70 23.33
C PHE A 6 -20.00 19.44 23.75
N ASP A 7 -19.04 18.70 24.32
CA ASP A 7 -17.75 19.28 24.75
C ASP A 7 -16.89 19.57 23.49
N PHE A 8 -16.95 20.80 23.05
CA PHE A 8 -16.20 21.29 21.88
C PHE A 8 -14.68 21.16 22.06
N SER A 9 -14.18 21.30 23.29
CA SER A 9 -12.76 21.15 23.63
C SER A 9 -12.28 19.71 23.42
N ALA A 10 -13.06 18.73 23.95
CA ALA A 10 -12.78 17.31 23.74
C ALA A 10 -12.82 16.91 22.25
N PHE A 11 -13.78 17.48 21.50
CA PHE A 11 -13.88 17.23 20.06
C PHE A 11 -12.67 17.79 19.28
N LEU A 12 -12.18 19.00 19.57
CA LEU A 12 -10.97 19.54 18.97
C LEU A 12 -9.72 18.73 19.31
N THR A 13 -9.63 18.27 20.54
CA THR A 13 -8.52 17.42 21.00
C THR A 13 -8.53 16.07 20.24
N TYR A 14 -9.71 15.46 20.08
CA TYR A 14 -9.87 14.24 19.31
C TYR A 14 -9.40 14.42 17.84
N ILE A 15 -9.83 15.51 17.17
CA ILE A 15 -9.41 15.79 15.78
C ILE A 15 -7.90 15.94 15.67
N LYS A 16 -7.27 16.67 16.60
CA LYS A 16 -5.80 16.82 16.62
C LYS A 16 -5.11 15.45 16.80
N CYS A 17 -5.55 14.67 17.77
CA CYS A 17 -5.03 13.34 18.02
C CYS A 17 -5.10 12.44 16.77
N MET A 18 -6.26 12.40 16.09
CA MET A 18 -6.44 11.62 14.85
C MET A 18 -5.51 12.05 13.72
N LYS A 19 -5.21 13.35 13.59
CA LYS A 19 -4.24 13.83 12.59
C LYS A 19 -2.82 13.31 12.89
N TYR A 20 -2.40 13.34 14.15
CA TYR A 20 -1.10 12.79 14.55
C TYR A 20 -1.03 11.28 14.34
N VAL A 21 -2.06 10.53 14.72
CA VAL A 21 -2.13 9.08 14.51
C VAL A 21 -1.99 8.75 13.02
N LYS A 22 -2.76 9.41 12.15
CA LYS A 22 -2.65 9.22 10.70
C LYS A 22 -1.26 9.57 10.17
N MET A 23 -0.65 10.64 10.66
CA MET A 23 0.71 11.03 10.25
C MET A 23 1.73 9.96 10.63
N VAL A 24 1.71 9.48 11.87
CA VAL A 24 2.63 8.43 12.34
C VAL A 24 2.44 7.14 11.54
N LEU A 25 1.20 6.68 11.39
CA LEU A 25 0.89 5.46 10.65
C LEU A 25 1.25 5.57 9.15
N ARG A 26 1.10 6.75 8.55
CA ARG A 26 1.55 7.01 7.18
C ARG A 26 3.06 6.89 7.04
N VAL A 27 3.83 7.50 7.98
CA VAL A 27 5.30 7.44 7.97
C VAL A 27 5.78 6.02 8.19
N LEU A 28 5.19 5.30 9.15
CA LEU A 28 5.51 3.88 9.40
C LEU A 28 5.28 3.02 8.15
N LEU A 29 4.15 3.21 7.46
CA LEU A 29 3.88 2.50 6.21
C LEU A 29 4.90 2.86 5.12
N GLY A 30 5.30 4.14 5.03
CA GLY A 30 6.34 4.57 4.10
C GLY A 30 7.70 3.94 4.38
N ILE A 31 8.10 3.85 5.65
CA ILE A 31 9.34 3.16 6.07
C ILE A 31 9.27 1.68 5.70
N PHE A 32 8.16 1.01 6.03
CA PHE A 32 7.95 -0.40 5.71
C PHE A 32 8.05 -0.66 4.20
N MET A 33 7.41 0.17 3.38
CA MET A 33 7.48 0.05 1.91
C MET A 33 8.88 0.29 1.37
N THR A 34 9.58 1.30 1.88
CA THR A 34 10.97 1.57 1.47
C THR A 34 11.88 0.40 1.81
N TYR A 35 11.72 -0.18 3.00
CA TYR A 35 12.48 -1.37 3.41
C TYR A 35 12.16 -2.57 2.52
N ALA A 36 10.88 -2.83 2.24
CA ALA A 36 10.45 -3.91 1.34
C ALA A 36 11.10 -3.74 -0.05
N GLY A 37 11.02 -2.55 -0.64
CA GLY A 37 11.63 -2.27 -1.94
C GLY A 37 13.14 -2.45 -1.96
N ILE A 38 13.86 -2.05 -0.90
CA ILE A 38 15.29 -2.33 -0.76
C ILE A 38 15.55 -3.84 -0.71
N SER A 39 14.69 -4.59 -0.01
CA SER A 39 14.81 -6.04 0.09
C SER A 39 14.65 -6.76 -1.25
N HIS A 40 13.83 -6.24 -2.17
CA HIS A 40 13.74 -6.72 -3.56
C HIS A 40 15.06 -6.61 -4.31
N LEU A 41 15.82 -5.55 -4.03
CA LEU A 41 17.08 -5.29 -4.72
C LEU A 41 18.27 -6.03 -4.11
N THR A 42 18.11 -6.57 -2.88
CA THR A 42 19.22 -7.09 -2.08
C THR A 42 18.92 -8.50 -1.53
N ILE A 43 18.61 -8.57 -0.25
CA ILE A 43 18.63 -9.80 0.58
C ILE A 43 17.51 -10.79 0.27
N ALA A 44 16.35 -10.32 -0.20
CA ALA A 44 15.17 -11.16 -0.42
C ALA A 44 14.82 -11.36 -1.89
N ARG A 45 15.74 -11.05 -2.82
CA ARG A 45 15.48 -11.11 -4.27
C ARG A 45 14.95 -12.48 -4.72
N GLN A 46 15.53 -13.57 -4.23
CA GLN A 46 15.11 -14.94 -4.59
C GLN A 46 13.67 -15.23 -4.12
N GLU A 47 13.32 -14.76 -2.94
CA GLU A 47 11.98 -14.90 -2.37
C GLU A 47 10.93 -14.18 -3.23
N PHE A 48 11.28 -12.99 -3.74
CA PHE A 48 10.39 -12.23 -4.62
C PHE A 48 10.29 -12.83 -6.02
N LEU A 49 11.39 -13.38 -6.57
CA LEU A 49 11.35 -14.12 -7.84
C LEU A 49 10.39 -15.31 -7.77
N ALA A 50 10.40 -16.04 -6.66
CA ALA A 50 9.49 -17.16 -6.43
C ALA A 50 8.00 -16.73 -6.38
N GLN A 51 7.71 -15.48 -6.06
CA GLN A 51 6.34 -14.95 -6.00
C GLN A 51 5.78 -14.49 -7.35
N VAL A 52 6.62 -14.34 -8.39
CA VAL A 52 6.12 -13.95 -9.71
C VAL A 52 5.20 -15.06 -10.24
N PRO A 53 3.94 -14.75 -10.58
CA PRO A 53 2.98 -15.77 -10.99
C PRO A 53 3.43 -16.54 -12.23
N SER A 54 3.15 -17.85 -12.26
CA SER A 54 3.56 -18.75 -13.35
C SER A 54 2.94 -18.44 -14.71
N TRP A 55 1.87 -17.64 -14.77
CA TRP A 55 1.29 -17.18 -16.03
C TRP A 55 2.04 -16.02 -16.70
N PHE A 56 3.02 -15.42 -16.00
CA PHE A 56 3.97 -14.50 -16.62
C PHE A 56 5.07 -15.25 -17.38
N PRO A 57 5.74 -14.61 -18.35
CA PRO A 57 6.90 -15.20 -19.00
C PRO A 57 7.97 -15.63 -17.99
N GLN A 58 8.36 -16.91 -18.03
CA GLN A 58 9.25 -17.49 -17.04
C GLN A 58 10.75 -17.39 -17.45
N ASN A 59 11.10 -16.49 -18.37
CA ASN A 59 12.50 -16.27 -18.67
C ASN A 59 13.19 -15.44 -17.55
N PRO A 60 14.44 -15.78 -17.17
CA PRO A 60 15.11 -15.14 -16.03
C PRO A 60 15.21 -13.61 -16.13
N GLY A 61 15.44 -13.08 -17.32
CA GLY A 61 15.55 -11.63 -17.52
C GLY A 61 14.24 -10.88 -17.28
N PHE A 62 13.11 -11.48 -17.68
CA PHE A 62 11.78 -10.89 -17.41
C PHE A 62 11.42 -10.94 -15.93
N LEU A 63 11.67 -12.08 -15.28
CA LEU A 63 11.42 -12.24 -13.85
C LEU A 63 12.24 -11.22 -13.03
N ASP A 64 13.52 -11.10 -13.35
CA ASP A 64 14.40 -10.10 -12.74
C ASP A 64 13.89 -8.67 -12.94
N PHE A 65 13.50 -8.35 -14.18
CA PHE A 65 12.94 -7.03 -14.47
C PHE A 65 11.70 -6.73 -13.62
N VAL A 66 10.77 -7.67 -13.51
CA VAL A 66 9.54 -7.49 -12.70
C VAL A 66 9.88 -7.24 -11.23
N VAL A 67 10.79 -8.03 -10.66
CA VAL A 67 11.18 -7.91 -9.25
C VAL A 67 11.92 -6.59 -9.00
N LEU A 68 12.87 -6.22 -9.84
CA LEU A 68 13.62 -4.98 -9.69
C LEU A 68 12.74 -3.75 -9.90
N ALA A 69 11.87 -3.77 -10.91
CA ALA A 69 10.95 -2.67 -11.18
C ALA A 69 9.96 -2.47 -10.03
N SER A 70 9.38 -3.55 -9.48
CA SER A 70 8.50 -3.46 -8.31
C SER A 70 9.23 -2.90 -7.09
N GLY A 71 10.46 -3.33 -6.83
CA GLY A 71 11.28 -2.81 -5.73
C GLY A 71 11.57 -1.31 -5.86
N VAL A 72 11.90 -0.83 -7.07
CA VAL A 72 12.09 0.61 -7.33
C VAL A 72 10.78 1.39 -7.08
N VAL A 73 9.65 0.89 -7.57
CA VAL A 73 8.33 1.52 -7.34
C VAL A 73 8.00 1.56 -5.85
N GLU A 74 8.28 0.50 -5.10
CA GLU A 74 8.09 0.45 -3.64
C GLU A 74 8.93 1.50 -2.91
N ILE A 75 10.19 1.65 -3.26
CA ILE A 75 11.07 2.68 -2.68
C ILE A 75 10.50 4.06 -2.98
N LEU A 76 10.15 4.35 -4.23
CA LEU A 76 9.61 5.65 -4.62
C LEU A 76 8.29 5.97 -3.92
N LEU A 77 7.36 5.01 -3.83
CA LEU A 77 6.10 5.18 -3.12
C LEU A 77 6.31 5.32 -1.61
N GLY A 78 7.21 4.52 -1.02
CA GLY A 78 7.56 4.59 0.39
C GLY A 78 8.15 5.95 0.78
N LEU A 79 9.14 6.44 0.04
CA LEU A 79 9.72 7.78 0.24
C LEU A 79 8.68 8.88 0.00
N SER A 80 7.81 8.72 -1.00
CA SER A 80 6.72 9.67 -1.26
C SER A 80 5.73 9.73 -0.08
N MET A 81 5.42 8.60 0.55
CA MET A 81 4.59 8.55 1.76
C MET A 81 5.23 9.33 2.92
N ILE A 82 6.54 9.33 3.05
CA ILE A 82 7.27 10.03 4.11
C ILE A 82 7.32 11.53 3.81
N PHE A 83 7.78 11.92 2.62
CA PHE A 83 8.19 13.29 2.32
C PHE A 83 7.13 14.13 1.59
N LEU A 84 6.26 13.53 0.77
CA LEU A 84 5.28 14.28 -0.03
C LEU A 84 3.96 14.52 0.71
N TYR A 85 4.02 15.22 1.85
CA TYR A 85 2.83 15.49 2.67
C TYR A 85 1.71 16.21 1.92
N LYS A 86 2.05 17.19 1.08
CA LYS A 86 1.06 17.96 0.29
C LYS A 86 0.27 17.08 -0.70
N HIS A 87 0.87 16.00 -1.18
CA HIS A 87 0.29 15.08 -2.15
C HIS A 87 -0.12 13.74 -1.53
N LYS A 88 -0.19 13.66 -0.20
CA LYS A 88 -0.45 12.41 0.54
C LYS A 88 -1.64 11.61 0.01
N GLY A 89 -2.75 12.30 -0.33
CA GLY A 89 -3.96 11.63 -0.84
C GLY A 89 -3.72 10.93 -2.18
N THR A 90 -3.01 11.57 -3.11
CA THR A 90 -2.63 10.98 -4.40
C THR A 90 -1.66 9.83 -4.21
N VAL A 91 -0.63 10.02 -3.38
CA VAL A 91 0.36 8.97 -3.07
C VAL A 91 -0.31 7.74 -2.44
N GLY A 92 -1.25 7.94 -1.51
CA GLY A 92 -2.00 6.85 -0.91
C GLY A 92 -2.87 6.08 -1.90
N VAL A 93 -3.47 6.76 -2.90
CA VAL A 93 -4.18 6.07 -3.99
C VAL A 93 -3.21 5.24 -4.83
N LEU A 94 -2.07 5.81 -5.23
CA LEU A 94 -1.06 5.10 -6.02
C LEU A 94 -0.52 3.88 -5.27
N LEU A 95 -0.27 4.01 -3.97
CA LEU A 95 0.17 2.90 -3.13
C LEU A 95 -0.91 1.82 -3.02
N ALA A 96 -2.18 2.19 -2.84
CA ALA A 96 -3.28 1.23 -2.82
C ALA A 96 -3.42 0.48 -4.15
N LEU A 97 -3.29 1.18 -5.28
CA LEU A 97 -3.28 0.56 -6.61
C LEU A 97 -2.09 -0.38 -6.81
N PHE A 98 -0.91 0.00 -6.32
CA PHE A 98 0.25 -0.86 -6.33
C PHE A 98 0.01 -2.15 -5.54
N TYR A 99 -0.56 -2.06 -4.33
CA TYR A 99 -0.93 -3.25 -3.55
C TYR A 99 -1.92 -4.16 -4.28
N VAL A 100 -2.90 -3.59 -5.00
CA VAL A 100 -3.80 -4.37 -5.84
C VAL A 100 -3.04 -5.05 -6.99
N ALA A 101 -2.09 -4.36 -7.61
CA ALA A 101 -1.31 -4.88 -8.72
C ALA A 101 -0.40 -6.06 -8.33
N ILE A 102 0.16 -6.07 -7.11
CA ILE A 102 1.02 -7.16 -6.63
C ILE A 102 0.22 -8.30 -5.95
N PHE A 103 -1.07 -8.11 -5.67
CA PHE A 103 -1.91 -9.10 -5.00
C PHE A 103 -1.96 -10.46 -5.74
N PRO A 104 -1.99 -10.53 -7.09
CA PRO A 104 -1.90 -11.79 -7.81
C PRO A 104 -0.68 -12.65 -7.44
N GLY A 105 0.47 -12.05 -7.11
CA GLY A 105 1.65 -12.76 -6.61
C GLY A 105 1.40 -13.48 -5.29
N ASN A 106 0.70 -12.84 -4.35
CA ASN A 106 0.33 -13.45 -3.07
C ASN A 106 -0.69 -14.59 -3.27
N ILE A 107 -1.64 -14.44 -4.21
CA ILE A 107 -2.58 -15.49 -4.59
C ILE A 107 -1.83 -16.66 -5.20
N SER A 108 -0.90 -16.41 -6.12
CA SER A 108 -0.06 -17.44 -6.74
C SER A 108 0.75 -18.22 -5.70
N GLN A 109 1.34 -17.51 -4.73
CA GLN A 109 2.08 -18.14 -3.62
C GLN A 109 1.20 -19.10 -2.82
N TYR A 110 -0.03 -18.71 -2.49
CA TYR A 110 -0.96 -19.56 -1.76
C TYR A 110 -1.42 -20.77 -2.57
N VAL A 111 -1.91 -20.54 -3.80
CA VAL A 111 -2.48 -21.59 -4.65
C VAL A 111 -1.44 -22.65 -5.05
N ASN A 112 -0.21 -22.22 -5.31
CA ASN A 112 0.88 -23.11 -5.76
C ASN A 112 1.73 -23.65 -4.61
N GLY A 113 1.41 -23.33 -3.34
CA GLY A 113 2.15 -23.80 -2.17
C GLY A 113 3.60 -23.33 -2.12
N ILE A 114 3.91 -22.14 -2.67
CA ILE A 114 5.29 -21.64 -2.81
C ILE A 114 5.85 -21.25 -1.45
N ASN A 115 6.96 -21.87 -1.05
CA ASN A 115 7.69 -21.57 0.17
C ASN A 115 8.59 -20.35 -0.09
N ALA A 116 8.19 -19.20 0.40
CA ALA A 116 8.93 -17.95 0.33
C ALA A 116 8.65 -17.12 1.60
N PHE A 117 9.60 -16.33 2.04
CA PHE A 117 9.50 -15.48 3.25
C PHE A 117 9.20 -16.25 4.53
N GLY A 118 9.66 -17.50 4.65
CA GLY A 118 9.39 -18.37 5.80
C GLY A 118 7.93 -18.81 5.92
N LEU A 119 7.12 -18.65 4.86
CA LEU A 119 5.73 -19.10 4.82
C LEU A 119 5.66 -20.51 4.24
N ASP A 120 6.02 -21.49 5.04
CA ASP A 120 6.15 -22.90 4.68
C ASP A 120 4.86 -23.73 4.89
N THR A 121 3.83 -23.13 5.48
CA THR A 121 2.53 -23.76 5.71
C THR A 121 1.41 -23.07 4.93
N ASP A 122 0.38 -23.83 4.54
CA ASP A 122 -0.81 -23.28 3.86
C ASP A 122 -1.54 -22.25 4.72
N GLN A 123 -1.55 -22.46 6.04
CA GLN A 123 -2.16 -21.52 6.97
C GLN A 123 -1.42 -20.17 6.97
N ALA A 124 -0.08 -20.17 6.99
CA ALA A 124 0.72 -18.96 6.97
C ALA A 124 0.54 -18.19 5.64
N ARG A 125 0.55 -18.91 4.49
CA ARG A 125 0.26 -18.35 3.17
C ARG A 125 -1.16 -17.78 3.07
N PHE A 126 -2.16 -18.48 3.64
CA PHE A 126 -3.54 -18.00 3.69
C PHE A 126 -3.67 -16.71 4.51
N ILE A 127 -3.09 -16.66 5.71
CA ILE A 127 -3.10 -15.47 6.57
C ILE A 127 -2.47 -14.27 5.82
N ARG A 128 -1.38 -14.49 5.07
CA ARG A 128 -0.73 -13.44 4.27
C ARG A 128 -1.70 -12.76 3.28
N LEU A 129 -2.67 -13.49 2.72
CA LEU A 129 -3.64 -12.88 1.80
C LEU A 129 -4.46 -11.77 2.47
N PHE A 130 -4.75 -11.88 3.76
CA PHE A 130 -5.50 -10.85 4.49
C PHE A 130 -4.69 -9.60 4.81
N PHE A 131 -3.36 -9.67 4.77
CA PHE A 131 -2.51 -8.48 4.95
C PHE A 131 -2.71 -7.48 3.81
N GLN A 132 -2.95 -7.95 2.59
CA GLN A 132 -3.07 -7.07 1.43
C GLN A 132 -4.27 -6.11 1.52
N PRO A 133 -5.51 -6.55 1.79
CA PRO A 133 -6.64 -5.66 2.04
C PRO A 133 -6.40 -4.71 3.22
N VAL A 134 -5.73 -5.17 4.28
CA VAL A 134 -5.39 -4.33 5.45
C VAL A 134 -4.43 -3.23 5.05
N LEU A 135 -3.37 -3.53 4.27
CA LEU A 135 -2.42 -2.54 3.78
C LEU A 135 -3.08 -1.51 2.84
N ILE A 136 -3.99 -1.96 1.96
CA ILE A 136 -4.78 -1.08 1.11
C ILE A 136 -5.63 -0.12 1.95
N ALA A 137 -6.37 -0.65 2.93
CA ALA A 137 -7.19 0.15 3.84
C ALA A 137 -6.33 1.13 4.65
N TRP A 138 -5.18 0.68 5.15
CA TRP A 138 -4.22 1.53 5.87
C TRP A 138 -3.68 2.66 5.00
N ALA A 139 -3.24 2.38 3.78
CA ALA A 139 -2.76 3.39 2.84
C ALA A 139 -3.83 4.46 2.59
N LEU A 140 -5.06 4.06 2.25
CA LEU A 140 -6.17 4.97 1.93
C LEU A 140 -6.61 5.81 3.14
N TRP A 141 -6.66 5.19 4.32
CA TRP A 141 -7.13 5.87 5.54
C TRP A 141 -6.09 6.84 6.11
N SER A 142 -4.82 6.43 6.20
CA SER A 142 -3.76 7.26 6.80
C SER A 142 -3.41 8.50 5.96
N THR A 143 -3.71 8.48 4.67
CA THR A 143 -3.44 9.55 3.71
C THR A 143 -4.65 10.40 3.36
N ASP A 144 -5.83 10.10 3.90
CA ASP A 144 -7.11 10.75 3.53
C ASP A 144 -7.46 10.58 2.03
N SER A 145 -6.97 9.52 1.38
CA SER A 145 -7.14 9.26 -0.06
C SER A 145 -8.59 9.13 -0.49
N VAL A 146 -9.47 8.63 0.39
CA VAL A 146 -10.92 8.52 0.10
C VAL A 146 -11.52 9.89 -0.19
N GLN A 147 -11.09 10.95 0.51
CA GLN A 147 -11.54 12.32 0.26
C GLN A 147 -11.02 12.79 -1.10
N LYS A 148 -9.75 12.50 -1.41
CA LYS A 148 -9.15 12.85 -2.70
C LYS A 148 -9.84 12.18 -3.89
N LEU A 149 -10.22 10.93 -3.77
CA LEU A 149 -11.00 10.22 -4.78
C LEU A 149 -12.39 10.85 -4.99
N LYS A 150 -13.04 11.28 -3.91
CA LYS A 150 -14.33 11.99 -4.00
C LYS A 150 -14.19 13.35 -4.71
N GLU A 151 -13.10 14.07 -4.48
CA GLU A 151 -12.79 15.33 -5.19
C GLU A 151 -12.61 15.10 -6.68
N TRP A 152 -11.80 14.11 -7.08
CA TRP A 152 -11.59 13.75 -8.49
C TRP A 152 -12.90 13.37 -9.20
N ARG A 153 -13.76 12.63 -8.52
CA ARG A 153 -15.06 12.25 -9.07
C ARG A 153 -15.99 13.46 -9.28
N LYS A 154 -15.87 14.49 -8.45
CA LYS A 154 -16.70 15.70 -8.52
C LYS A 154 -16.15 16.76 -9.47
N SER A 155 -14.87 16.72 -9.83
CA SER A 155 -14.29 17.61 -10.82
C SER A 155 -14.93 17.34 -12.17
N PRO A 156 -15.66 18.29 -12.76
CA PRO A 156 -16.19 18.12 -14.12
C PRO A 156 -14.99 17.94 -15.06
N LYS A 157 -15.06 16.92 -15.95
CA LYS A 157 -14.17 16.87 -17.11
C LYS A 157 -14.29 18.23 -17.78
N LYS A 158 -13.19 19.01 -17.80
CA LYS A 158 -13.12 20.14 -18.72
C LYS A 158 -13.43 19.56 -20.09
N ALA A 159 -14.61 19.87 -20.61
CA ALA A 159 -14.93 19.62 -22.00
C ALA A 159 -13.86 20.38 -22.80
N GLU A 160 -13.00 19.64 -23.51
CA GLU A 160 -12.26 20.20 -24.61
C GLU A 160 -13.31 20.68 -25.60
N SER A 161 -13.57 22.00 -25.59
CA SER A 161 -14.28 22.66 -26.69
C SER A 161 -13.38 22.58 -27.93
N PRO A 162 -13.94 22.17 -29.09
CA PRO A 162 -13.23 22.06 -30.35
C PRO A 162 -12.67 23.40 -30.81
#